data_6be54c856ae198f387458e909f78b244
#
_entry.id   6be54c856ae198f387458e909f78b244
#
_cell.length_a   1.000
_cell.length_b   1.000
_cell.length_c   1.000
_cell.angle_alpha   90.00
_cell.angle_beta   90.00
_cell.angle_gamma   90.00
#
_symmetry.space_group_name_H-M   'P 1'
#
loop_
_entity.id
_entity.type
_entity.pdbx_description
1 polymer ?
#
loop_
_entity_poly.entity_id
_entity_poly.type
_entity_poly.pdbx_seq_one_letter_code
_entity_poly.pdbx_strand_id
1 'polypeptide(L)'
;MADDTVKGLARGLTNYGDKDFSLYLRRSFAKAMGFSNESLEKPIVGIADTTSSYNNCHRNVPEQIEAVKRGVLAAGGLPMVFPTVSLAETFLHPTSMLYRNLMSMDTEEMITAQPMDAVVVVGGCDKTVPAQLMGALSANRPAVQLITGP
;
A
#
# COMPACT_ATOMS: atom_id res chain seq x y z
N MET A 1 -14.45 9.04 13.26
CA MET A 1 -14.68 8.81 11.81
C MET A 1 -13.72 9.72 11.07
N ALA A 2 -12.88 9.19 10.19
CA ALA A 2 -12.02 10.00 9.34
C ALA A 2 -12.91 10.83 8.41
N ASP A 3 -12.59 12.11 8.25
CA ASP A 3 -13.30 13.00 7.34
C ASP A 3 -13.04 12.55 5.89
N ASP A 4 -14.02 11.89 5.29
CA ASP A 4 -13.94 11.38 3.91
C ASP A 4 -13.92 12.47 2.84
N THR A 5 -14.05 13.74 3.24
CA THR A 5 -13.95 14.88 2.32
C THR A 5 -12.50 15.24 2.01
N VAL A 6 -11.55 14.89 2.88
CA VAL A 6 -10.12 15.19 2.73
C VAL A 6 -9.43 14.06 1.96
N LYS A 7 -8.77 14.40 0.86
CA LYS A 7 -8.11 13.44 -0.05
C LYS A 7 -6.60 13.62 -0.12
N GLY A 8 -5.93 12.58 -0.61
CA GLY A 8 -4.52 12.58 -0.93
C GLY A 8 -3.63 12.92 0.26
N LEU A 9 -2.61 13.70 0.01
CA LEU A 9 -1.56 14.03 0.98
C LEU A 9 -2.08 14.75 2.24
N ALA A 10 -3.24 15.39 2.17
CA ALA A 10 -3.86 16.10 3.29
C ALA A 10 -4.63 15.16 4.25
N ARG A 11 -4.79 13.88 3.92
CA ARG A 11 -5.49 12.92 4.78
C ARG A 11 -4.70 12.63 6.06
N GLY A 12 -5.38 12.60 7.21
CA GLY A 12 -4.78 12.24 8.49
C GLY A 12 -3.69 13.20 8.99
N LEU A 13 -3.84 14.52 8.79
CA LEU A 13 -2.91 15.54 9.28
C LEU A 13 -3.15 15.83 10.76
N THR A 14 -2.57 15.04 11.65
CA THR A 14 -2.73 15.21 13.10
C THR A 14 -1.42 15.27 13.88
N ASN A 15 -0.26 15.05 13.21
CA ASN A 15 0.98 14.70 13.89
C ASN A 15 1.64 15.85 14.65
N TYR A 16 1.55 17.09 14.22
CA TYR A 16 2.32 18.20 14.81
C TYR A 16 1.45 19.32 15.37
N GLY A 17 0.18 19.04 15.65
CA GLY A 17 -0.76 20.02 16.21
C GLY A 17 -1.20 21.14 15.25
N ASP A 18 -0.39 21.46 14.25
CA ASP A 18 -0.65 22.41 13.19
C ASP A 18 -0.77 21.67 11.85
N LYS A 19 -1.96 21.71 11.26
CA LYS A 19 -2.26 21.02 9.99
C LYS A 19 -1.48 21.61 8.80
N ASP A 20 -1.30 22.91 8.76
CA ASP A 20 -0.63 23.57 7.64
C ASP A 20 0.86 23.24 7.66
N PHE A 21 1.49 23.25 8.82
CA PHE A 21 2.87 22.83 9.00
C PHE A 21 3.05 21.34 8.69
N SER A 22 2.14 20.48 9.13
CA SER A 22 2.16 19.04 8.82
C SER A 22 2.07 18.78 7.32
N LEU A 23 1.19 19.50 6.61
CA LEU A 23 1.06 19.39 5.16
C LEU A 23 2.32 19.92 4.44
N TYR A 24 2.87 21.05 4.92
CA TYR A 24 4.13 21.57 4.40
C TYR A 24 5.26 20.55 4.50
N LEU A 25 5.43 19.90 5.66
CA LEU A 25 6.43 18.85 5.85
C LEU A 25 6.24 17.69 4.88
N ARG A 26 5.01 17.14 4.78
CA ARG A 26 4.71 16.06 3.84
C ARG A 26 5.06 16.43 2.40
N ARG A 27 4.69 17.64 1.98
CA ARG A 27 5.01 18.16 0.63
C ARG A 27 6.52 18.28 0.43
N SER A 28 7.23 18.80 1.41
CA SER A 28 8.69 18.98 1.32
C SER A 28 9.42 17.64 1.17
N PHE A 29 9.07 16.64 1.97
CA PHE A 29 9.66 15.31 1.87
C PHE A 29 9.25 14.59 0.57
N ALA A 30 8.02 14.70 0.14
CA ALA A 30 7.58 14.12 -1.12
C ALA A 30 8.32 14.75 -2.32
N LYS A 31 8.54 16.07 -2.32
CA LYS A 31 9.36 16.73 -3.35
C LYS A 31 10.81 16.26 -3.35
N ALA A 32 11.39 16.01 -2.18
CA ALA A 32 12.73 15.45 -2.08
C ALA A 32 12.83 14.04 -2.70
N MET A 33 11.71 13.32 -2.77
CA MET A 33 11.60 12.03 -3.49
C MET A 33 11.28 12.18 -4.98
N GLY A 34 11.20 13.41 -5.51
CA GLY A 34 10.97 13.68 -6.93
C GLY A 34 9.53 13.91 -7.36
N PHE A 35 8.57 13.99 -6.41
CA PHE A 35 7.18 14.29 -6.76
C PHE A 35 6.98 15.78 -7.08
N SER A 36 6.26 16.07 -8.17
CA SER A 36 5.89 17.44 -8.54
C SER A 36 4.71 17.95 -7.71
N ASN A 37 4.56 19.28 -7.63
CA ASN A 37 3.39 19.89 -6.98
C ASN A 37 2.07 19.38 -7.56
N GLU A 38 2.00 19.28 -8.89
CA GLU A 38 0.82 18.79 -9.60
C GLU A 38 0.48 17.34 -9.22
N SER A 39 1.50 16.47 -9.07
CA SER A 39 1.30 15.09 -8.64
C SER A 39 0.72 15.01 -7.23
N LEU A 40 1.17 15.88 -6.33
CA LEU A 40 0.77 15.89 -4.92
C LEU A 40 -0.65 16.43 -4.66
N GLU A 41 -1.31 17.00 -5.67
CA GLU A 41 -2.72 17.40 -5.60
C GLU A 41 -3.68 16.25 -5.99
N LYS A 42 -3.14 15.15 -6.55
CA LYS A 42 -3.95 14.02 -7.03
C LYS A 42 -4.36 13.10 -5.86
N PRO A 43 -5.47 12.35 -6.02
CA PRO A 43 -5.78 11.27 -5.10
C PRO A 43 -4.65 10.25 -5.07
N ILE A 44 -4.30 9.78 -3.88
CA ILE A 44 -3.23 8.79 -3.69
C ILE A 44 -3.81 7.38 -3.71
N VAL A 45 -3.26 6.55 -4.58
CA VAL A 45 -3.52 5.11 -4.59
C VAL A 45 -2.27 4.38 -4.09
N GLY A 46 -2.38 3.80 -2.90
CA GLY A 46 -1.33 2.95 -2.35
C GLY A 46 -1.22 1.64 -3.14
N ILE A 47 -0.01 1.13 -3.29
CA ILE A 47 0.24 -0.16 -3.93
C ILE A 47 1.08 -0.99 -2.97
N ALA A 48 0.50 -2.04 -2.40
CA ALA A 48 1.21 -2.92 -1.48
C ALA A 48 2.15 -3.84 -2.28
N ASP A 49 3.45 -3.74 -1.98
CA ASP A 49 4.51 -4.50 -2.61
C ASP A 49 4.90 -5.69 -1.73
N THR A 50 4.70 -6.89 -2.27
CA THR A 50 5.12 -8.16 -1.65
C THR A 50 6.30 -8.79 -2.37
N THR A 51 7.08 -8.03 -3.11
CA THR A 51 8.27 -8.53 -3.80
C THR A 51 9.21 -9.24 -2.83
N SER A 52 9.62 -10.46 -3.17
CA SER A 52 10.55 -11.23 -2.35
C SER A 52 11.29 -12.26 -3.20
N SER A 53 12.61 -12.33 -3.03
CA SER A 53 13.43 -13.38 -3.63
C SER A 53 13.22 -14.75 -2.99
N TYR A 54 12.61 -14.81 -1.82
CA TYR A 54 12.24 -16.04 -1.13
C TYR A 54 10.83 -16.54 -1.47
N ASN A 55 10.09 -15.83 -2.32
CA ASN A 55 8.71 -16.19 -2.66
C ASN A 55 8.53 -16.30 -4.17
N ASN A 56 8.53 -17.50 -4.71
CA ASN A 56 8.38 -17.76 -6.14
C ASN A 56 7.03 -17.28 -6.70
N CYS A 57 5.97 -17.28 -5.88
CA CYS A 57 4.65 -16.74 -6.28
C CYS A 57 4.66 -15.23 -6.47
N HIS A 58 5.67 -14.53 -5.97
CA HIS A 58 5.80 -13.07 -6.03
C HIS A 58 6.91 -12.60 -6.98
N ARG A 59 7.50 -13.50 -7.76
CA ARG A 59 8.62 -13.17 -8.66
C ARG A 59 8.29 -12.10 -9.70
N ASN A 60 7.03 -12.03 -10.13
CA ASN A 60 6.54 -11.10 -11.16
C ASN A 60 5.79 -9.90 -10.58
N VAL A 61 5.79 -9.73 -9.25
CA VAL A 61 5.19 -8.57 -8.58
C VAL A 61 5.78 -7.26 -9.04
N PRO A 62 7.10 -7.10 -9.26
CA PRO A 62 7.68 -5.85 -9.76
C PRO A 62 7.06 -5.39 -11.08
N GLU A 63 6.90 -6.27 -12.05
CA GLU A 63 6.31 -5.97 -13.35
C GLU A 63 4.83 -5.60 -13.23
N GLN A 64 4.12 -6.26 -12.32
CA GLN A 64 2.71 -5.97 -12.05
C GLN A 64 2.55 -4.61 -11.36
N ILE A 65 3.41 -4.27 -10.40
CA ILE A 65 3.44 -2.95 -9.78
C ILE A 65 3.62 -1.85 -10.82
N GLU A 66 4.55 -2.02 -11.76
CA GLU A 66 4.75 -1.05 -12.83
C GLU A 66 3.53 -0.93 -13.75
N ALA A 67 2.81 -2.03 -13.99
CA ALA A 67 1.55 -1.98 -14.75
C ALA A 67 0.44 -1.25 -13.96
N VAL A 68 0.31 -1.52 -12.67
CA VAL A 68 -0.64 -0.82 -11.78
C VAL A 68 -0.33 0.66 -11.72
N LYS A 69 0.94 1.07 -11.56
CA LYS A 69 1.36 2.48 -11.56
C LYS A 69 0.90 3.20 -12.83
N ARG A 70 1.10 2.58 -14.00
CA ARG A 70 0.62 3.16 -15.28
C ARG A 70 -0.90 3.31 -15.31
N GLY A 71 -1.65 2.31 -14.81
CA GLY A 71 -3.11 2.37 -14.72
C GLY A 71 -3.60 3.49 -13.80
N VAL A 72 -2.99 3.64 -12.63
CA VAL A 72 -3.32 4.71 -11.67
C VAL A 72 -3.03 6.09 -12.26
N LEU A 73 -1.87 6.25 -12.93
CA LEU A 73 -1.52 7.51 -13.60
C LEU A 73 -2.49 7.85 -14.72
N ALA A 74 -2.88 6.87 -15.54
CA ALA A 74 -3.85 7.05 -16.61
C ALA A 74 -5.24 7.45 -16.09
N ALA A 75 -5.60 6.97 -14.89
CA ALA A 75 -6.84 7.36 -14.21
C ALA A 75 -6.75 8.71 -13.47
N GLY A 76 -5.61 9.41 -13.52
CA GLY A 76 -5.42 10.71 -12.88
C GLY A 76 -5.06 10.64 -11.39
N GLY A 77 -4.70 9.47 -10.86
CA GLY A 77 -4.22 9.28 -9.49
C GLY A 77 -2.71 9.39 -9.35
N LEU A 78 -2.24 9.43 -8.11
CA LEU A 78 -0.83 9.33 -7.74
C LEU A 78 -0.56 7.94 -7.16
N PRO A 79 0.19 7.06 -7.85
CA PRO A 79 0.57 5.76 -7.30
C PRO A 79 1.70 5.91 -6.28
N MET A 80 1.53 5.35 -5.10
CA MET A 80 2.57 5.28 -4.06
C MET A 80 2.76 3.84 -3.61
N VAL A 81 3.94 3.29 -3.86
CA VAL A 81 4.30 1.92 -3.49
C VAL A 81 4.79 1.87 -2.04
N PHE A 82 4.35 0.86 -1.30
CA PHE A 82 4.82 0.61 0.06
C PHE A 82 4.98 -0.90 0.29
N PRO A 83 5.97 -1.32 1.09
CA PRO A 83 6.21 -2.73 1.34
C PRO A 83 5.19 -3.30 2.34
N THR A 84 4.92 -4.60 2.19
CA THR A 84 4.25 -5.41 3.21
C THR A 84 5.00 -6.74 3.39
N VAL A 85 4.72 -7.45 4.47
CA VAL A 85 5.35 -8.75 4.74
C VAL A 85 5.09 -9.73 3.59
N SER A 86 6.14 -10.42 3.16
CA SER A 86 6.08 -11.44 2.10
C SER A 86 6.81 -12.71 2.56
N LEU A 87 6.07 -13.80 2.72
CA LEU A 87 6.59 -15.08 3.22
C LEU A 87 6.13 -16.22 2.32
N ALA A 88 7.07 -17.12 1.96
CA ALA A 88 6.80 -18.31 1.17
C ALA A 88 6.87 -19.57 2.03
N GLU A 89 5.92 -20.45 1.88
CA GLU A 89 5.85 -21.73 2.60
C GLU A 89 7.12 -22.58 2.44
N THR A 90 7.69 -22.60 1.23
CA THR A 90 8.81 -23.47 0.89
C THR A 90 10.13 -23.14 1.59
N PHE A 91 10.30 -21.90 2.04
CA PHE A 91 11.52 -21.44 2.71
C PHE A 91 11.32 -21.16 4.20
N LEU A 92 10.13 -21.38 4.71
CA LEU A 92 9.76 -21.05 6.07
C LEU A 92 9.56 -22.30 6.93
N HIS A 93 9.95 -22.22 8.19
CA HIS A 93 9.74 -23.29 9.16
C HIS A 93 9.09 -22.72 10.44
N PRO A 94 8.05 -23.35 11.02
CA PRO A 94 7.43 -24.60 10.55
C PRO A 94 6.43 -24.41 9.42
N THR A 95 5.78 -23.24 9.27
CA THR A 95 4.79 -22.94 8.23
C THR A 95 4.46 -21.46 8.19
N SER A 96 4.17 -20.91 6.99
CA SER A 96 3.73 -19.52 6.82
C SER A 96 2.34 -19.26 7.43
N MET A 97 1.57 -20.29 7.74
CA MET A 97 0.26 -20.16 8.39
C MET A 97 0.33 -19.39 9.72
N LEU A 98 1.41 -19.56 10.48
CA LEU A 98 1.61 -18.88 11.77
C LEU A 98 1.75 -17.35 11.62
N TYR A 99 2.16 -16.89 10.44
CA TYR A 99 2.42 -15.49 10.16
C TYR A 99 1.29 -14.79 9.39
N ARG A 100 0.23 -15.52 9.01
CA ARG A 100 -0.89 -14.95 8.26
C ARG A 100 -1.54 -13.77 8.98
N ASN A 101 -1.75 -13.89 10.28
CA ASN A 101 -2.32 -12.80 11.08
C ASN A 101 -1.38 -11.61 11.18
N LEU A 102 -0.06 -11.84 11.33
CA LEU A 102 0.94 -10.79 11.29
C LEU A 102 0.92 -10.03 9.94
N MET A 103 0.85 -10.75 8.82
CA MET A 103 0.74 -10.15 7.50
C MET A 103 -0.54 -9.33 7.34
N SER A 104 -1.64 -9.77 7.94
CA SER A 104 -2.90 -9.03 7.93
C SER A 104 -2.80 -7.73 8.73
N MET A 105 -2.24 -7.78 9.93
CA MET A 105 -2.01 -6.61 10.78
C MET A 105 -1.04 -5.62 10.12
N ASP A 106 0.06 -6.11 9.55
CA ASP A 106 1.01 -5.30 8.80
C ASP A 106 0.33 -4.56 7.65
N THR A 107 -0.48 -5.27 6.85
CA THR A 107 -1.23 -4.67 5.75
C THR A 107 -2.21 -3.60 6.23
N GLU A 108 -2.96 -3.86 7.29
CA GLU A 108 -3.89 -2.90 7.89
C GLU A 108 -3.18 -1.64 8.37
N GLU A 109 -2.11 -1.81 9.15
CA GLU A 109 -1.34 -0.69 9.71
C GLU A 109 -0.71 0.17 8.62
N MET A 110 -0.14 -0.46 7.60
CA MET A 110 0.46 0.26 6.47
C MET A 110 -0.58 1.08 5.68
N ILE A 111 -1.80 0.57 5.54
CA ILE A 111 -2.89 1.28 4.87
C ILE A 111 -3.44 2.42 5.74
N THR A 112 -3.58 2.20 7.04
CA THR A 112 -4.17 3.19 7.96
C THR A 112 -3.21 4.31 8.33
N ALA A 113 -1.93 4.00 8.48
CA ALA A 113 -0.90 4.96 8.90
C ALA A 113 -0.51 5.95 7.79
N GLN A 114 -0.73 5.61 6.51
CA GLN A 114 -0.28 6.41 5.39
C GLN A 114 -1.44 7.18 4.73
N PRO A 115 -1.17 8.35 4.13
CA PRO A 115 -2.20 9.17 3.50
C PRO A 115 -2.57 8.61 2.12
N MET A 116 -3.44 7.62 2.06
CA MET A 116 -3.96 7.07 0.79
C MET A 116 -5.48 7.07 0.75
N ASP A 117 -6.04 7.25 -0.43
CA ASP A 117 -7.47 7.27 -0.70
C ASP A 117 -8.03 5.90 -1.06
N ALA A 118 -7.20 5.11 -1.72
CA ALA A 118 -7.50 3.74 -2.12
C ALA A 118 -6.21 2.90 -2.11
N VAL A 119 -6.34 1.59 -2.18
CA VAL A 119 -5.18 0.69 -2.20
C VAL A 119 -5.34 -0.43 -3.23
N VAL A 120 -4.25 -0.78 -3.90
CA VAL A 120 -4.13 -2.03 -4.65
C VAL A 120 -3.18 -2.93 -3.86
N VAL A 121 -3.70 -4.04 -3.37
CA VAL A 121 -2.87 -5.05 -2.70
C VAL A 121 -2.46 -6.10 -3.72
N VAL A 122 -1.15 -6.28 -3.90
CA VAL A 122 -0.57 -7.18 -4.90
C VAL A 122 0.07 -8.35 -4.18
N GLY A 123 -0.37 -9.56 -4.48
CA GLY A 123 0.21 -10.74 -3.85
C GLY A 123 -0.33 -12.04 -4.41
N GLY A 124 0.49 -13.07 -4.30
CA GLY A 124 0.15 -14.46 -4.59
C GLY A 124 0.15 -15.31 -3.32
N CYS A 125 0.19 -16.59 -3.45
CA CYS A 125 0.19 -17.56 -2.36
C CYS A 125 -1.10 -17.58 -1.51
N ASP A 126 -1.34 -18.76 -1.00
CA ASP A 126 -2.54 -19.11 -0.22
C ASP A 126 -2.61 -18.46 1.18
N LYS A 127 -1.52 -17.85 1.67
CA LYS A 127 -1.50 -17.10 2.94
C LYS A 127 -1.48 -15.59 2.71
N THR A 128 -0.74 -15.12 1.70
CA THR A 128 -0.65 -13.68 1.40
C THR A 128 -1.98 -13.10 0.94
N VAL A 129 -2.65 -13.78 0.01
CA VAL A 129 -3.95 -13.31 -0.54
C VAL A 129 -5.00 -13.08 0.56
N PRO A 130 -5.33 -14.06 1.42
CA PRO A 130 -6.28 -13.84 2.50
C PRO A 130 -5.77 -12.86 3.56
N ALA A 131 -4.48 -12.80 3.85
CA ALA A 131 -3.93 -11.86 4.80
C ALA A 131 -4.09 -10.41 4.32
N GLN A 132 -3.77 -10.13 3.06
CA GLN A 132 -3.96 -8.82 2.45
C GLN A 132 -5.44 -8.43 2.39
N LEU A 133 -6.33 -9.38 2.05
CA LEU A 133 -7.77 -9.13 2.03
C LEU A 133 -8.29 -8.77 3.42
N MET A 134 -7.88 -9.52 4.44
CA MET A 134 -8.25 -9.24 5.85
C MET A 134 -7.78 -7.85 6.28
N GLY A 135 -6.52 -7.50 6.02
CA GLY A 135 -5.96 -6.20 6.38
C GLY A 135 -6.62 -5.04 5.64
N ALA A 136 -6.86 -5.19 4.35
CA ALA A 136 -7.50 -4.15 3.53
C ALA A 136 -8.96 -3.91 3.94
N LEU A 137 -9.72 -4.97 4.27
CA LEU A 137 -11.09 -4.86 4.78
C LEU A 137 -11.13 -4.20 6.17
N SER A 138 -10.20 -4.58 7.06
CA SER A 138 -10.09 -3.99 8.40
C SER A 138 -9.74 -2.50 8.33
N ALA A 139 -8.84 -2.11 7.44
CA ALA A 139 -8.46 -0.71 7.20
C ALA A 139 -9.60 0.15 6.65
N ASN A 140 -10.67 -0.46 6.15
CA ASN A 140 -11.86 0.21 5.63
C ASN A 140 -11.53 1.31 4.59
N ARG A 141 -10.70 0.95 3.60
CA ARG A 141 -10.40 1.78 2.43
C ARG A 141 -10.87 1.08 1.16
N PRO A 142 -11.26 1.83 0.12
CA PRO A 142 -11.48 1.25 -1.20
C PRO A 142 -10.26 0.42 -1.62
N ALA A 143 -10.45 -0.83 -1.91
CA ALA A 143 -9.36 -1.76 -2.19
C ALA A 143 -9.62 -2.62 -3.43
N VAL A 144 -8.57 -2.88 -4.18
CA VAL A 144 -8.54 -3.88 -5.25
C VAL A 144 -7.44 -4.87 -4.93
N GLN A 145 -7.77 -6.16 -4.96
CA GLN A 145 -6.78 -7.22 -4.84
C GLN A 145 -6.36 -7.72 -6.21
N LEU A 146 -5.08 -7.57 -6.52
CA LEU A 146 -4.43 -8.13 -7.70
C LEU A 146 -3.70 -9.41 -7.29
N ILE A 147 -4.25 -10.55 -7.72
CA ILE A 147 -3.70 -11.86 -7.39
C ILE A 147 -2.64 -12.21 -8.42
N THR A 148 -1.43 -12.46 -7.93
CA THR A 148 -0.34 -13.06 -8.71
C THR A 148 -0.43 -14.58 -8.62
N GLY A 149 0.28 -15.27 -9.45
CA GLY A 149 0.33 -16.72 -9.39
C GLY A 149 1.67 -17.26 -9.86
N PRO A 150 1.93 -18.57 -9.63
CA PRO A 150 3.10 -19.26 -10.15
C PRO A 150 3.07 -19.37 -11.68
#